data_cf278cf76cfa24a30429f042b58e14cc
#
_entry.id   cf278cf76cfa24a30429f042b58e14cc
#
_cell.length_a   1.000
_cell.length_b   1.000
_cell.length_c   1.000
_cell.angle_alpha   90.00
_cell.angle_beta   90.00
_cell.angle_gamma   90.00
#
_symmetry.space_group_name_H-M   'P 1'
#
loop_
_entity.id
_entity.type
_entity.pdbx_description
1 polymer ?
#
loop_
_entity_poly.entity_id
_entity_poly.type
_entity_poly.pdbx_seq_one_letter_code
_entity_poly.pdbx_strand_id
1 'polypeptide(L)'
;DFPNQVNNSVCFPSILKGTVMVASRKITDSMAICAAHSIADFAEARGIAPDNIMPTMMEWELFPKVAADVAMQAIKEGLARKIMTWDEVYEEAKKDIIKAHEMTQLLQDKGYIKPLDEQVIRETVAQVVEQIQKQA
;
A
#
# COMPACT_ATOMS: atom_id res chain seq x y z
N ASP A 1 17.43 -12.25 14.44
CA ASP A 1 16.52 -12.24 13.28
C ASP A 1 16.01 -10.83 13.07
N PHE A 2 15.88 -10.41 11.82
CA PHE A 2 15.34 -9.10 11.47
C PHE A 2 13.84 -9.22 11.17
N PRO A 3 12.97 -8.35 11.73
CA PRO A 3 11.52 -8.50 11.62
C PRO A 3 10.94 -8.08 10.26
N ASN A 4 11.78 -7.71 9.28
CA ASN A 4 11.31 -7.32 7.97
C ASN A 4 10.79 -8.51 7.19
N GLN A 5 9.57 -8.39 6.67
CA GLN A 5 8.97 -9.37 5.80
C GLN A 5 8.70 -8.76 4.43
N VAL A 6 9.05 -9.50 3.39
CA VAL A 6 8.61 -9.18 2.03
C VAL A 6 7.14 -9.55 1.90
N ASN A 7 6.29 -8.57 1.65
CA ASN A 7 4.85 -8.77 1.57
C ASN A 7 4.30 -8.18 0.26
N ASN A 8 3.59 -8.99 -0.50
CA ASN A 8 2.96 -8.57 -1.75
C ASN A 8 1.85 -7.53 -1.56
N SER A 9 1.28 -7.39 -0.36
CA SER A 9 0.25 -6.38 -0.06
C SER A 9 0.74 -4.95 -0.26
N VAL A 10 2.03 -4.70 -0.13
CA VAL A 10 2.64 -3.38 -0.35
C VAL A 10 2.66 -2.99 -1.83
N CYS A 11 2.76 -3.96 -2.74
CA CYS A 11 2.88 -3.73 -4.18
C CYS A 11 1.54 -3.86 -4.92
N PHE A 12 0.77 -4.87 -4.56
CA PHE A 12 -0.42 -5.32 -5.28
C PHE A 12 -1.48 -4.23 -5.53
N PRO A 13 -1.90 -3.41 -4.56
CA PRO A 13 -2.93 -2.40 -4.82
C PRO A 13 -2.50 -1.39 -5.88
N SER A 14 -1.25 -0.98 -5.84
CA SER A 14 -0.70 0.07 -6.70
C SER A 14 -0.49 -0.38 -8.13
N ILE A 15 0.01 -1.60 -8.36
CA ILE A 15 0.15 -2.15 -9.72
C ILE A 15 -1.22 -2.19 -10.40
N LEU A 16 -2.24 -2.68 -9.72
CA LEU A 16 -3.59 -2.74 -10.26
C LEU A 16 -4.15 -1.33 -10.48
N LYS A 17 -4.00 -0.42 -9.51
CA LYS A 17 -4.52 0.94 -9.62
C LYS A 17 -3.92 1.65 -10.83
N GLY A 18 -2.60 1.70 -10.97
CA GLY A 18 -1.93 2.34 -12.09
C GLY A 18 -2.32 1.73 -13.44
N THR A 19 -2.39 0.39 -13.52
CA THR A 19 -2.81 -0.33 -14.72
C THR A 19 -4.24 0.02 -15.14
N VAL A 20 -5.17 0.07 -14.18
CA VAL A 20 -6.59 0.39 -14.45
C VAL A 20 -6.77 1.85 -14.85
N MET A 21 -6.09 2.79 -14.21
CA MET A 21 -6.24 4.22 -14.49
C MET A 21 -5.87 4.59 -15.93
N VAL A 22 -4.84 3.97 -16.47
CA VAL A 22 -4.43 4.17 -17.89
C VAL A 22 -5.06 3.14 -18.83
N ALA A 23 -5.97 2.30 -18.32
CA ALA A 23 -6.63 1.23 -19.07
C ALA A 23 -5.64 0.37 -19.87
N SER A 24 -4.55 -0.06 -19.22
CA SER A 24 -3.53 -0.88 -19.86
C SER A 24 -4.11 -2.22 -20.33
N ARG A 25 -3.62 -2.72 -21.47
CA ARG A 25 -4.07 -3.99 -22.06
C ARG A 25 -3.59 -5.21 -21.28
N LYS A 26 -2.48 -5.08 -20.54
CA LYS A 26 -1.89 -6.15 -19.73
C LYS A 26 -0.95 -5.55 -18.69
N ILE A 27 -0.56 -6.37 -17.73
CA ILE A 27 0.55 -6.10 -16.81
C ILE A 27 1.76 -6.87 -17.34
N THR A 28 2.90 -6.21 -17.42
CA THR A 28 4.18 -6.78 -17.89
C THR A 28 5.16 -6.93 -16.75
N ASP A 29 6.19 -7.77 -16.96
CA ASP A 29 7.31 -7.89 -16.01
C ASP A 29 8.01 -6.55 -15.80
N SER A 30 8.13 -5.72 -16.85
CA SER A 30 8.72 -4.38 -16.73
C SER A 30 7.90 -3.46 -15.81
N MET A 31 6.56 -3.57 -15.84
CA MET A 31 5.69 -2.83 -14.91
C MET A 31 5.85 -3.33 -13.48
N ALA A 32 6.01 -4.64 -13.28
CA ALA A 32 6.27 -5.22 -11.96
C ALA A 32 7.65 -4.80 -11.41
N ILE A 33 8.68 -4.81 -12.26
CA ILE A 33 10.02 -4.33 -11.91
C ILE A 33 9.99 -2.82 -11.58
N CYS A 34 9.27 -2.02 -12.37
CA CYS A 34 9.07 -0.60 -12.09
C CYS A 34 8.43 -0.37 -10.71
N ALA A 35 7.41 -1.15 -10.37
CA ALA A 35 6.79 -1.08 -9.04
C ALA A 35 7.78 -1.43 -7.93
N ALA A 36 8.62 -2.47 -8.12
CA ALA A 36 9.62 -2.85 -7.14
C ALA A 36 10.66 -1.74 -6.91
N HIS A 37 11.14 -1.09 -7.97
CA HIS A 37 12.02 0.08 -7.86
C HIS A 37 11.34 1.24 -7.14
N SER A 38 10.10 1.56 -7.50
CA SER A 38 9.35 2.64 -6.86
C SER A 38 9.17 2.42 -5.35
N ILE A 39 8.95 1.18 -4.92
CA ILE A 39 8.87 0.80 -3.50
C ILE A 39 10.24 0.96 -2.82
N ALA A 40 11.30 0.50 -3.48
CA ALA A 40 12.66 0.62 -2.97
C ALA A 40 13.08 2.08 -2.81
N ASP A 41 12.83 2.92 -3.81
CA ASP A 41 13.11 4.36 -3.76
C ASP A 41 12.36 5.06 -2.62
N PHE A 42 11.10 4.67 -2.39
CA PHE A 42 10.30 5.19 -1.27
C PHE A 42 10.90 4.79 0.08
N ALA A 43 11.31 3.52 0.21
CA ALA A 43 11.94 3.01 1.43
C ALA A 43 13.29 3.70 1.68
N GLU A 44 14.09 3.90 0.63
CA GLU A 44 15.39 4.56 0.71
C GLU A 44 15.26 6.03 1.13
N ALA A 45 14.30 6.77 0.55
CA ALA A 45 14.03 8.16 0.90
C ALA A 45 13.59 8.33 2.37
N ARG A 46 12.94 7.34 2.94
CA ARG A 46 12.53 7.28 4.34
C ARG A 46 13.69 6.95 5.29
N GLY A 47 14.72 6.32 4.78
CA GLY A 47 15.84 5.74 5.51
C GLY A 47 15.66 4.23 5.75
N ILE A 48 16.67 3.46 5.34
CA ILE A 48 16.70 2.01 5.50
C ILE A 48 17.52 1.64 6.73
N ALA A 49 16.99 0.72 7.55
CA ALA A 49 17.68 0.10 8.67
C ALA A 49 17.48 -1.43 8.63
N PRO A 50 18.32 -2.23 9.31
CA PRO A 50 18.20 -3.69 9.27
C PRO A 50 16.82 -4.23 9.68
N ASP A 51 16.10 -3.51 10.53
CA ASP A 51 14.77 -3.81 11.02
C ASP A 51 13.66 -3.00 10.32
N ASN A 52 14.00 -2.19 9.32
CA ASN A 52 13.09 -1.30 8.61
C ASN A 52 13.45 -1.15 7.13
N ILE A 53 13.41 -2.27 6.39
CA ILE A 53 13.73 -2.31 4.95
C ILE A 53 12.51 -1.99 4.11
N MET A 54 11.35 -2.60 4.42
CA MET A 54 10.14 -2.48 3.62
C MET A 54 9.18 -1.43 4.21
N PRO A 55 8.50 -0.65 3.36
CA PRO A 55 7.38 0.17 3.80
C PRO A 55 6.24 -0.69 4.36
N THR A 56 5.49 -0.12 5.27
CA THR A 56 4.29 -0.74 5.84
C THR A 56 3.03 -0.33 5.07
N MET A 57 1.94 -1.07 5.27
CA MET A 57 0.63 -0.72 4.71
C MET A 57 0.06 0.60 5.26
N MET A 58 0.61 1.09 6.37
CA MET A 58 0.19 2.35 7.00
C MET A 58 0.79 3.58 6.33
N GLU A 59 1.86 3.40 5.55
CA GLU A 59 2.52 4.46 4.77
C GLU A 59 1.79 4.63 3.42
N TRP A 60 0.58 5.12 3.50
CA TRP A 60 -0.36 5.16 2.36
C TRP A 60 0.13 6.03 1.19
N GLU A 61 1.04 6.97 1.43
CA GLU A 61 1.66 7.81 0.40
C GLU A 61 2.46 7.02 -0.63
N LEU A 62 2.90 5.83 -0.27
CA LEU A 62 3.54 4.90 -1.19
C LEU A 62 2.65 4.53 -2.37
N PHE A 63 1.38 4.25 -2.10
CA PHE A 63 0.49 3.64 -3.09
C PHE A 63 0.21 4.52 -4.31
N PRO A 64 -0.11 5.83 -4.18
CA PRO A 64 -0.28 6.70 -5.35
C PRO A 64 1.02 6.88 -6.14
N LYS A 65 2.20 6.93 -5.47
CA LYS A 65 3.49 7.00 -6.14
C LYS A 65 3.73 5.78 -7.03
N VAL A 66 3.62 4.58 -6.47
CA VAL A 66 3.82 3.33 -7.22
C VAL A 66 2.79 3.20 -8.36
N ALA A 67 1.54 3.61 -8.14
CA ALA A 67 0.52 3.59 -9.19
C ALA A 67 0.88 4.52 -10.35
N ALA A 68 1.38 5.72 -10.06
CA ALA A 68 1.82 6.66 -11.08
C ALA A 68 3.02 6.13 -11.88
N ASP A 69 4.03 5.58 -11.21
CA ASP A 69 5.22 5.02 -11.86
C ASP A 69 4.85 3.84 -12.77
N VAL A 70 3.98 2.93 -12.31
CA VAL A 70 3.48 1.80 -13.12
C VAL A 70 2.65 2.28 -14.32
N ALA A 71 1.82 3.30 -14.14
CA ALA A 71 1.04 3.89 -15.23
C ALA A 71 1.95 4.50 -16.30
N MET A 72 3.01 5.21 -15.91
CA MET A 72 4.01 5.75 -16.83
C MET A 72 4.76 4.65 -17.58
N GLN A 73 5.08 3.54 -16.91
CA GLN A 73 5.70 2.40 -17.56
C GLN A 73 4.75 1.77 -18.60
N ALA A 74 3.47 1.61 -18.29
CA ALA A 74 2.46 1.11 -19.24
C ALA A 74 2.31 2.03 -20.47
N ILE A 75 2.35 3.35 -20.28
CA ILE A 75 2.32 4.34 -21.37
C ILE A 75 3.56 4.23 -22.23
N LYS A 76 4.75 4.14 -21.60
CA LYS A 76 6.04 3.99 -22.29
C LYS A 76 6.08 2.74 -23.17
N GLU A 77 5.46 1.65 -22.72
CA GLU A 77 5.35 0.38 -23.48
C GLU A 77 4.27 0.41 -24.57
N GLY A 78 3.51 1.49 -24.73
CA GLY A 78 2.40 1.58 -25.68
C GLY A 78 1.21 0.69 -25.34
N LEU A 79 1.07 0.26 -24.08
CA LEU A 79 0.01 -0.62 -23.62
C LEU A 79 -1.22 0.13 -23.10
N ALA A 80 -1.03 1.39 -22.69
CA ALA A 80 -2.09 2.24 -22.17
C ALA A 80 -3.06 2.65 -23.30
N ARG A 81 -4.35 2.64 -23.00
CA ARG A 81 -5.42 3.18 -23.86
C ARG A 81 -5.82 4.59 -23.46
N LYS A 82 -5.49 5.03 -22.28
CA LYS A 82 -5.66 6.38 -21.78
C LYS A 82 -4.27 6.95 -21.45
N ILE A 83 -3.94 8.11 -22.00
CA ILE A 83 -2.69 8.80 -21.72
C ILE A 83 -2.95 9.80 -20.60
N MET A 84 -2.14 9.74 -19.56
CA MET A 84 -2.17 10.61 -18.39
C MET A 84 -0.74 11.01 -18.04
N THR A 85 -0.60 12.13 -17.40
CA THR A 85 0.68 12.53 -16.78
C THR A 85 0.89 11.81 -15.46
N TRP A 86 2.11 11.80 -14.95
CA TRP A 86 2.44 11.25 -13.65
C TRP A 86 1.62 11.91 -12.53
N ASP A 87 1.57 13.25 -12.54
CA ASP A 87 0.83 14.05 -11.55
C ASP A 87 -0.67 13.77 -11.57
N GLU A 88 -1.28 13.63 -12.75
CA GLU A 88 -2.70 13.27 -12.87
C GLU A 88 -3.00 11.90 -12.25
N VAL A 89 -2.16 10.91 -12.49
CA VAL A 89 -2.34 9.57 -11.89
C VAL A 89 -2.13 9.63 -10.38
N TYR A 90 -1.07 10.31 -9.93
CA TYR A 90 -0.74 10.44 -8.52
C TYR A 90 -1.89 11.11 -7.74
N GLU A 91 -2.34 12.28 -8.18
CA GLU A 91 -3.37 13.05 -7.48
C GLU A 91 -4.75 12.35 -7.51
N GLU A 92 -5.11 11.70 -8.61
CA GLU A 92 -6.36 10.92 -8.67
C GLU A 92 -6.30 9.70 -7.74
N ALA A 93 -5.19 8.96 -7.73
CA ALA A 93 -5.00 7.82 -6.83
C ALA A 93 -5.00 8.23 -5.35
N LYS A 94 -4.31 9.32 -5.01
CA LYS A 94 -4.28 9.92 -3.68
C LYS A 94 -5.67 10.34 -3.20
N LYS A 95 -6.43 11.00 -4.06
CA LYS A 95 -7.81 11.42 -3.78
C LYS A 95 -8.72 10.23 -3.47
N ASP A 96 -8.59 9.14 -4.21
CA ASP A 96 -9.39 7.93 -3.97
C ASP A 96 -9.07 7.29 -2.61
N ILE A 97 -7.80 7.28 -2.21
CA ILE A 97 -7.38 6.76 -0.90
C ILE A 97 -7.94 7.64 0.23
N ILE A 98 -7.78 8.96 0.12
CA ILE A 98 -8.30 9.92 1.12
C ILE A 98 -9.81 9.74 1.25
N LYS A 99 -10.53 9.69 0.13
CA LYS A 99 -11.98 9.49 0.13
C LYS A 99 -12.39 8.18 0.80
N ALA A 100 -11.67 7.09 0.58
CA ALA A 100 -11.94 5.80 1.22
C ALA A 100 -11.75 5.88 2.74
N HIS A 101 -10.70 6.56 3.20
CA HIS A 101 -10.46 6.79 4.63
C HIS A 101 -11.57 7.65 5.26
N GLU A 102 -11.94 8.76 4.62
CA GLU A 102 -13.04 9.64 5.08
C GLU A 102 -14.37 8.89 5.17
N MET A 103 -14.69 8.06 4.17
CA MET A 103 -15.90 7.23 4.20
C MET A 103 -15.88 6.23 5.36
N THR A 104 -14.75 5.57 5.59
CA THR A 104 -14.59 4.62 6.69
C THR A 104 -14.78 5.33 8.04
N GLN A 105 -14.14 6.50 8.22
CA GLN A 105 -14.29 7.30 9.42
C GLN A 105 -15.74 7.73 9.64
N LEU A 106 -16.41 8.18 8.59
CA LEU A 106 -17.83 8.56 8.67
C LEU A 106 -18.71 7.39 9.13
N LEU A 107 -18.46 6.18 8.63
CA LEU A 107 -19.20 4.99 9.04
C LEU A 107 -18.94 4.61 10.50
N GLN A 108 -17.71 4.80 10.99
CA GLN A 108 -17.36 4.64 12.40
C GLN A 108 -18.06 5.68 13.28
N ASP A 109 -18.01 6.96 12.91
CA ASP A 109 -18.63 8.07 13.64
C ASP A 109 -20.15 7.90 13.73
N LYS A 110 -20.76 7.31 12.71
CA LYS A 110 -22.20 6.98 12.70
C LYS A 110 -22.55 5.67 13.40
N GLY A 111 -21.56 4.93 13.90
CA GLY A 111 -21.76 3.66 14.58
C GLY A 111 -22.13 2.47 13.68
N TYR A 112 -22.05 2.63 12.35
CA TYR A 112 -22.25 1.53 11.40
C TYR A 112 -21.11 0.51 11.44
N ILE A 113 -19.88 1.01 11.68
CA ILE A 113 -18.70 0.17 11.96
C ILE A 113 -18.34 0.41 13.42
N LYS A 114 -18.39 -0.66 14.22
CA LYS A 114 -17.94 -0.59 15.61
C LYS A 114 -16.42 -0.57 15.65
N PRO A 115 -15.79 0.39 16.36
CA PRO A 115 -14.35 0.32 16.60
C PRO A 115 -14.02 -0.95 17.37
N LEU A 116 -12.81 -1.45 17.20
CA LEU A 116 -12.29 -2.52 18.04
C LEU A 116 -12.19 -1.99 19.47
N ASP A 117 -12.71 -2.77 20.43
CA ASP A 117 -12.60 -2.45 21.85
C ASP A 117 -11.13 -2.60 22.28
N GLU A 118 -10.50 -1.49 22.63
CA GLU A 118 -9.10 -1.47 23.04
C GLU A 118 -8.84 -2.34 24.27
N GLN A 119 -9.81 -2.46 25.15
CA GLN A 119 -9.68 -3.31 26.33
C GLN A 119 -9.62 -4.78 25.94
N VAL A 120 -10.49 -5.22 25.01
CA VAL A 120 -10.48 -6.59 24.48
C VAL A 120 -9.17 -6.89 23.79
N ILE A 121 -8.63 -5.94 23.01
CA ILE A 121 -7.32 -6.11 22.36
C ILE A 121 -6.22 -6.31 23.40
N ARG A 122 -6.14 -5.44 24.41
CA ARG A 122 -5.13 -5.51 25.48
C ARG A 122 -5.23 -6.81 26.28
N GLU A 123 -6.43 -7.23 26.64
CA GLU A 123 -6.66 -8.48 27.37
C GLU A 123 -6.27 -9.70 26.54
N THR A 124 -6.64 -9.71 25.24
CA THR A 124 -6.28 -10.79 24.33
C THR A 124 -4.77 -10.89 24.14
N VAL A 125 -4.08 -9.76 23.91
CA VAL A 125 -2.62 -9.73 23.79
C VAL A 125 -1.96 -10.24 25.06
N ALA A 126 -2.40 -9.80 26.24
CA ALA A 126 -1.86 -10.25 27.50
C ALA A 126 -2.02 -11.77 27.71
N GLN A 127 -3.18 -12.32 27.37
CA GLN A 127 -3.44 -13.76 27.44
C GLN A 127 -2.54 -14.57 26.49
N VAL A 128 -2.35 -14.09 25.26
CA VAL A 128 -1.47 -14.76 24.26
C VAL A 128 -0.02 -14.73 24.72
N VAL A 129 0.47 -13.60 25.22
CA VAL A 129 1.83 -13.47 25.75
C VAL A 129 2.04 -14.43 26.92
N GLU A 130 1.10 -14.53 27.87
CA GLU A 130 1.18 -15.45 28.99
C GLU A 130 1.20 -16.92 28.52
N GLN A 131 0.40 -17.28 27.53
CA GLN A 131 0.41 -18.63 26.96
C GLN A 131 1.74 -19.00 26.30
N ILE A 132 2.33 -18.06 25.54
CA ILE A 132 3.64 -18.28 24.91
C ILE A 132 4.74 -18.46 25.97
N GLN A 133 4.72 -17.64 27.03
CA GLN A 133 5.70 -17.74 28.12
C GLN A 133 5.61 -19.06 28.89
N LYS A 134 4.41 -19.67 28.99
CA LYS A 134 4.21 -20.97 29.64
C LYS A 134 4.66 -22.16 28.79
N GLN A 135 4.84 -21.96 27.46
CA GLN A 135 5.26 -23.00 26.52
C GLN A 135 6.77 -22.98 26.22
N ALA A 136 7.47 -21.93 26.61
CA ALA A 136 8.91 -21.75 26.46
C ALA A 136 9.68 -22.24 27.66
#